data_7b90440fbc6b3fcb71ce8095459b37e2
#
_entry.id   7b90440fbc6b3fcb71ce8095459b37e2
#
_cell.length_a   1.000
_cell.length_b   1.000
_cell.length_c   1.000
_cell.angle_alpha   90.00
_cell.angle_beta   90.00
_cell.angle_gamma   90.00
#
_symmetry.space_group_name_H-M   'P 1'
#
loop_
_entity.id
_entity.type
_entity.pdbx_description
1 polymer ?
#
loop_
_entity_poly.entity_id
_entity_poly.type
_entity_poly.pdbx_seq_one_letter_code
_entity_poly.pdbx_strand_id
1 'polypeptide(L)'
;MIRNALIVLSLFTTTAHAITDKELNDVLAAIRVVESNNNPNAVGDNGNAIGIYQIWKPYWKDATERSGIDGKYLDCYKPDYADRIVRAYMARYANERRLGRPVTIEDIARIHNGGPNGYKKKATLKYWEKVKKELNR
;
A
#
# COMPACT_ATOMS: atom_id res chain seq x y z
N MET A 1 33.08 -30.04 39.24
CA MET A 1 32.33 -30.45 38.05
C MET A 1 31.61 -29.23 37.52
N ILE A 2 32.10 -28.65 36.43
CA ILE A 2 31.46 -27.51 35.74
C ILE A 2 30.57 -28.11 34.67
N ARG A 3 29.24 -27.99 34.84
CA ARG A 3 28.25 -28.39 33.82
C ARG A 3 28.12 -27.24 32.81
N ASN A 4 28.71 -27.42 31.63
CA ASN A 4 28.49 -26.54 30.51
C ASN A 4 27.04 -26.69 30.05
N ALA A 5 26.19 -25.69 30.32
CA ALA A 5 24.89 -25.59 29.74
C ALA A 5 25.03 -25.07 28.29
N LEU A 6 24.77 -25.94 27.33
CA LEU A 6 24.72 -25.58 25.94
C LEU A 6 23.41 -24.78 25.72
N ILE A 7 23.52 -23.48 25.59
CA ILE A 7 22.37 -22.64 25.19
C ILE A 7 22.19 -22.84 23.68
N VAL A 8 21.23 -23.67 23.30
CA VAL A 8 20.79 -23.77 21.90
C VAL A 8 19.95 -22.54 21.59
N LEU A 9 20.60 -21.56 20.96
CA LEU A 9 19.90 -20.40 20.42
C LEU A 9 19.16 -20.85 19.13
N SER A 10 17.88 -21.18 19.25
CA SER A 10 17.05 -21.45 18.06
C SER A 10 16.82 -20.14 17.32
N LEU A 11 17.56 -19.92 16.26
CA LEU A 11 17.32 -18.87 15.28
C LEU A 11 16.00 -19.20 14.56
N PHE A 12 14.90 -18.59 14.99
CA PHE A 12 13.70 -18.54 14.19
C PHE A 12 13.97 -17.65 12.97
N THR A 13 14.41 -18.23 11.89
CA THR A 13 14.42 -17.56 10.59
C THR A 13 12.97 -17.44 10.14
N THR A 14 12.35 -16.28 10.37
CA THR A 14 11.11 -15.92 9.66
C THR A 14 11.48 -15.78 8.19
N THR A 15 11.16 -16.79 7.39
CA THR A 15 11.27 -16.67 5.93
C THR A 15 10.29 -15.59 5.48
N ALA A 16 10.82 -14.45 5.00
CA ALA A 16 10.01 -13.44 4.34
C ALA A 16 9.34 -14.10 3.12
N HIS A 17 8.01 -14.03 3.03
CA HIS A 17 7.23 -14.55 1.90
C HIS A 17 6.70 -13.41 1.04
N ALA A 18 6.39 -13.68 -0.21
CA ALA A 18 5.71 -12.74 -1.08
C ALA A 18 4.32 -12.41 -0.53
N ILE A 19 3.90 -11.15 -0.66
CA ILE A 19 2.56 -10.70 -0.27
C ILE A 19 1.49 -11.52 -1.03
N THR A 20 0.52 -12.04 -0.31
CA THR A 20 -0.60 -12.80 -0.88
C THR A 20 -1.69 -11.86 -1.41
N ASP A 21 -2.56 -12.38 -2.29
CA ASP A 21 -3.73 -11.63 -2.76
C ASP A 21 -4.64 -11.21 -1.60
N LYS A 22 -4.78 -12.08 -0.59
CA LYS A 22 -5.56 -11.75 0.61
C LYS A 22 -4.96 -10.58 1.37
N GLU A 23 -3.66 -10.59 1.61
CA GLU A 23 -2.96 -9.50 2.32
C GLU A 23 -3.07 -8.19 1.55
N LEU A 24 -2.93 -8.25 0.22
CA LEU A 24 -3.14 -7.08 -0.64
C LEU A 24 -4.57 -6.55 -0.54
N ASN A 25 -5.57 -7.43 -0.63
CA ASN A 25 -6.98 -7.03 -0.50
C ASN A 25 -7.27 -6.41 0.86
N ASP A 26 -6.76 -6.98 1.94
CA ASP A 26 -6.96 -6.50 3.30
C ASP A 26 -6.35 -5.10 3.50
N VAL A 27 -5.11 -4.89 3.05
CA VAL A 27 -4.47 -3.57 3.19
C VAL A 27 -5.12 -2.51 2.31
N LEU A 28 -5.58 -2.87 1.10
CA LEU A 28 -6.33 -1.94 0.25
C LEU A 28 -7.69 -1.57 0.86
N ALA A 29 -8.37 -2.52 1.52
CA ALA A 29 -9.60 -2.23 2.27
C ALA A 29 -9.35 -1.24 3.42
N ALA A 30 -8.27 -1.44 4.18
CA ALA A 30 -7.88 -0.53 5.26
C ALA A 30 -7.53 0.87 4.73
N ILE A 31 -6.82 0.95 3.61
CA ILE A 31 -6.49 2.22 2.94
C ILE A 31 -7.75 2.99 2.57
N ARG A 32 -8.77 2.34 1.99
CA ARG A 32 -10.04 3.00 1.66
C ARG A 32 -10.72 3.62 2.88
N VAL A 33 -10.68 2.93 4.02
CA VAL A 33 -11.24 3.45 5.28
C VAL A 33 -10.44 4.68 5.74
N VAL A 34 -9.12 4.58 5.78
CA VAL A 34 -8.23 5.67 6.22
C VAL A 34 -8.35 6.90 5.32
N GLU A 35 -8.43 6.72 4.00
CA GLU A 35 -8.48 7.81 3.03
C GLU A 35 -9.82 8.54 3.01
N SER A 36 -10.92 7.82 3.05
CA SER A 36 -12.24 8.39 2.77
C SER A 36 -13.39 7.82 3.61
N ASN A 37 -13.11 6.92 4.53
CA ASN A 37 -14.14 6.12 5.21
C ASN A 37 -15.07 5.41 4.21
N ASN A 38 -14.50 4.86 3.14
CA ASN A 38 -15.21 4.22 2.03
C ASN A 38 -16.19 5.13 1.27
N ASN A 39 -15.97 6.45 1.26
CA ASN A 39 -16.82 7.37 0.51
C ASN A 39 -16.30 7.55 -0.93
N PRO A 40 -17.00 7.02 -1.95
CA PRO A 40 -16.56 7.14 -3.34
C PRO A 40 -16.61 8.58 -3.88
N ASN A 41 -17.37 9.47 -3.25
CA ASN A 41 -17.52 10.86 -3.63
C ASN A 41 -16.59 11.82 -2.88
N ALA A 42 -15.68 11.29 -2.06
CA ALA A 42 -14.79 12.11 -1.26
C ALA A 42 -13.87 12.96 -2.13
N VAL A 43 -13.69 14.21 -1.72
CA VAL A 43 -12.73 15.15 -2.31
C VAL A 43 -11.90 15.72 -1.17
N GLY A 44 -10.58 15.62 -1.28
CA GLY A 44 -9.63 16.10 -0.27
C GLY A 44 -8.50 16.91 -0.87
N ASP A 45 -7.59 17.36 -0.02
CA ASP A 45 -6.38 18.11 -0.40
C ASP A 45 -6.68 19.27 -1.36
N ASN A 46 -7.67 20.11 -1.01
CA ASN A 46 -8.09 21.26 -1.82
C ASN A 46 -8.53 20.87 -3.26
N GLY A 47 -9.17 19.72 -3.42
CA GLY A 47 -9.65 19.23 -4.72
C GLY A 47 -8.64 18.37 -5.48
N ASN A 48 -7.44 18.15 -4.95
CA ASN A 48 -6.40 17.39 -5.63
C ASN A 48 -6.51 15.87 -5.43
N ALA A 49 -7.28 15.42 -4.44
CA ALA A 49 -7.49 14.01 -4.13
C ALA A 49 -8.95 13.63 -4.29
N ILE A 50 -9.25 12.58 -5.05
CA ILE A 50 -10.64 12.20 -5.34
C ILE A 50 -10.91 10.72 -5.09
N GLY A 51 -12.16 10.45 -4.74
CA GLY A 51 -12.71 9.11 -4.63
C GLY A 51 -12.29 8.34 -3.40
N ILE A 52 -12.65 7.08 -3.40
CA ILE A 52 -12.50 6.17 -2.25
C ILE A 52 -11.06 6.00 -1.79
N TYR A 53 -10.09 6.10 -2.69
CA TYR A 53 -8.65 6.00 -2.41
C TYR A 53 -7.92 7.35 -2.35
N GLN A 54 -8.63 8.47 -2.55
CA GLN A 54 -8.03 9.81 -2.58
C GLN A 54 -6.87 9.91 -3.58
N ILE A 55 -7.16 9.55 -4.82
CA ILE A 55 -6.18 9.50 -5.90
C ILE A 55 -5.92 10.90 -6.45
N TRP A 56 -4.65 11.29 -6.55
CA TRP A 56 -4.20 12.49 -7.23
C TRP A 56 -4.00 12.24 -8.72
N LYS A 57 -4.15 13.27 -9.53
CA LYS A 57 -3.97 13.16 -10.99
C LYS A 57 -2.60 12.63 -11.41
N PRO A 58 -1.46 13.04 -10.81
CA PRO A 58 -0.15 12.45 -11.12
C PRO A 58 -0.08 10.95 -10.79
N TYR A 59 -0.69 10.52 -9.71
CA TYR A 59 -0.80 9.10 -9.35
C TYR A 59 -1.55 8.30 -10.42
N TRP A 60 -2.69 8.82 -10.86
CA TRP A 60 -3.47 8.23 -11.94
C TRP A 60 -2.67 8.14 -13.25
N LYS A 61 -1.93 9.20 -13.62
CA LYS A 61 -1.06 9.18 -14.80
C LYS A 61 0.00 8.09 -14.72
N ASP A 62 0.69 7.99 -13.60
CA ASP A 62 1.71 6.96 -13.38
C ASP A 62 1.13 5.54 -13.46
N ALA A 63 -0.06 5.34 -12.90
CA ALA A 63 -0.74 4.04 -12.94
C ALA A 63 -1.17 3.64 -14.36
N THR A 64 -1.62 4.60 -15.17
CA THR A 64 -2.17 4.33 -16.50
C THR A 64 -1.12 4.32 -17.61
N GLU A 65 0.00 5.01 -17.43
CA GLU A 65 1.04 5.19 -18.45
C GLU A 65 1.55 3.87 -19.06
N ARG A 66 1.62 2.80 -18.28
CA ARG A 66 2.16 1.50 -18.72
C ARG A 66 1.20 0.33 -18.56
N SER A 67 0.05 0.53 -17.94
CA SER A 67 -0.90 -0.54 -17.62
C SER A 67 -1.89 -0.85 -18.73
N GLY A 68 -2.05 0.05 -19.69
CA GLY A 68 -3.09 -0.07 -20.72
C GLY A 68 -4.52 0.14 -20.20
N ILE A 69 -4.69 0.67 -18.99
CA ILE A 69 -6.02 0.99 -18.45
C ILE A 69 -6.54 2.24 -19.12
N ASP A 70 -7.64 2.10 -19.86
CA ASP A 70 -8.36 3.22 -20.47
C ASP A 70 -9.17 3.99 -19.43
N GLY A 71 -9.61 5.18 -19.79
CA GLY A 71 -10.49 6.02 -18.99
C GLY A 71 -9.90 7.39 -18.69
N LYS A 72 -10.57 8.11 -17.81
CA LYS A 72 -10.23 9.48 -17.43
C LYS A 72 -9.94 9.54 -15.94
N TYR A 73 -9.21 10.55 -15.50
CA TYR A 73 -8.92 10.77 -14.08
C TYR A 73 -10.20 10.80 -13.22
N LEU A 74 -11.26 11.46 -13.70
CA LEU A 74 -12.53 11.54 -12.98
C LEU A 74 -13.23 10.17 -12.81
N ASP A 75 -12.85 9.17 -13.59
CA ASP A 75 -13.35 7.80 -13.38
C ASP A 75 -12.88 7.21 -12.03
N CYS A 76 -11.88 7.82 -11.39
CA CYS A 76 -11.46 7.45 -10.03
C CYS A 76 -12.53 7.67 -8.94
N TYR A 77 -13.61 8.36 -9.25
CA TYR A 77 -14.82 8.36 -8.42
C TYR A 77 -15.58 7.03 -8.42
N LYS A 78 -15.37 6.19 -9.43
CA LYS A 78 -15.94 4.84 -9.51
C LYS A 78 -15.06 3.88 -8.71
N PRO A 79 -15.56 3.20 -7.66
CA PRO A 79 -14.76 2.35 -6.80
C PRO A 79 -13.97 1.28 -7.55
N ASP A 80 -14.59 0.58 -8.50
CA ASP A 80 -13.93 -0.49 -9.26
C ASP A 80 -12.79 0.05 -10.14
N TYR A 81 -12.98 1.20 -10.76
CA TYR A 81 -11.94 1.86 -11.55
C TYR A 81 -10.78 2.31 -10.65
N ALA A 82 -11.09 2.97 -9.54
CA ALA A 82 -10.09 3.41 -8.57
C ALA A 82 -9.26 2.23 -8.03
N ASP A 83 -9.90 1.10 -7.74
CA ASP A 83 -9.20 -0.12 -7.29
C ASP A 83 -8.21 -0.63 -8.35
N ARG A 84 -8.61 -0.64 -9.62
CA ARG A 84 -7.72 -1.02 -10.73
C ARG A 84 -6.52 -0.07 -10.85
N ILE A 85 -6.74 1.23 -10.69
CA ILE A 85 -5.68 2.24 -10.71
C ILE A 85 -4.67 2.02 -9.58
N VAL A 86 -5.15 1.81 -8.35
CA VAL A 86 -4.26 1.55 -7.21
C VAL A 86 -3.45 0.28 -7.41
N ARG A 87 -4.08 -0.82 -7.87
CA ARG A 87 -3.38 -2.07 -8.16
C ARG A 87 -2.32 -1.91 -9.26
N ALA A 88 -2.61 -1.17 -10.31
CA ALA A 88 -1.64 -0.87 -11.37
C ALA A 88 -0.46 -0.04 -10.84
N TYR A 89 -0.73 0.94 -9.98
CA TYR A 89 0.30 1.73 -9.32
C TYR A 89 1.21 0.86 -8.43
N MET A 90 0.61 -0.04 -7.65
CA MET A 90 1.36 -0.98 -6.81
C MET A 90 2.18 -1.97 -7.64
N ALA A 91 1.63 -2.51 -8.73
CA ALA A 91 2.38 -3.38 -9.63
C ALA A 91 3.63 -2.69 -10.19
N ARG A 92 3.53 -1.39 -10.49
CA ARG A 92 4.66 -0.60 -10.99
C ARG A 92 5.71 -0.31 -9.91
N TYR A 93 5.31 0.03 -8.70
CA TYR A 93 6.21 0.60 -7.69
C TYR A 93 6.45 -0.27 -6.46
N ALA A 94 5.51 -1.15 -6.12
CA ALA A 94 5.60 -2.05 -4.96
C ALA A 94 5.88 -3.48 -5.42
N ASN A 95 7.10 -3.73 -5.90
CA ASN A 95 7.52 -5.05 -6.35
C ASN A 95 8.94 -5.39 -5.85
N GLU A 96 9.22 -6.66 -5.74
CA GLU A 96 10.48 -7.17 -5.19
C GLU A 96 11.70 -6.69 -6.00
N ARG A 97 11.58 -6.64 -7.32
CA ARG A 97 12.67 -6.18 -8.18
C ARG A 97 13.09 -4.75 -7.84
N ARG A 98 12.12 -3.88 -7.56
CA ARG A 98 12.36 -2.48 -7.25
C ARG A 98 12.83 -2.26 -5.81
N LEU A 99 12.21 -2.98 -4.85
CA LEU A 99 12.53 -2.83 -3.43
C LEU A 99 13.77 -3.61 -3.00
N GLY A 100 14.18 -4.62 -3.78
CA GLY A 100 15.33 -5.49 -3.46
C GLY A 100 15.04 -6.52 -2.37
N ARG A 101 13.78 -6.71 -2.00
CA ARG A 101 13.29 -7.65 -0.98
C ARG A 101 11.80 -7.91 -1.19
N PRO A 102 11.22 -8.96 -0.55
CA PRO A 102 9.78 -9.18 -0.60
C PRO A 102 8.98 -7.95 -0.13
N VAL A 103 7.88 -7.68 -0.82
CA VAL A 103 6.98 -6.56 -0.51
C VAL A 103 6.14 -6.89 0.73
N THR A 104 5.95 -5.91 1.60
CA THR A 104 5.10 -6.01 2.79
C THR A 104 3.84 -5.15 2.66
N ILE A 105 2.83 -5.41 3.48
CA ILE A 105 1.63 -4.55 3.55
C ILE A 105 1.97 -3.12 3.99
N GLU A 106 3.00 -2.94 4.81
CA GLU A 106 3.53 -1.62 5.17
C GLU A 106 4.03 -0.87 3.93
N ASP A 107 4.77 -1.55 3.04
CA ASP A 107 5.24 -0.96 1.78
C ASP A 107 4.08 -0.47 0.92
N ILE A 108 3.03 -1.28 0.79
CA ILE A 108 1.82 -0.92 0.03
C ILE A 108 1.21 0.38 0.57
N ALA A 109 0.96 0.44 1.87
CA ALA A 109 0.36 1.61 2.51
C ALA A 109 1.25 2.86 2.35
N ARG A 110 2.55 2.73 2.58
CA ARG A 110 3.48 3.86 2.54
C ARG A 110 3.76 4.35 1.12
N ILE A 111 3.77 3.47 0.14
CA ILE A 111 3.88 3.83 -1.29
C ILE A 111 2.59 4.53 -1.74
N HIS A 112 1.42 4.06 -1.31
CA HIS A 112 0.16 4.75 -1.61
C HIS A 112 0.17 6.20 -1.11
N ASN A 113 0.61 6.43 0.13
CA ASN A 113 0.64 7.75 0.75
C ASN A 113 1.77 8.64 0.25
N GLY A 114 2.97 8.10 0.09
CA GLY A 114 4.19 8.90 -0.14
C GLY A 114 4.82 8.79 -1.52
N GLY A 115 4.18 8.08 -2.46
CA GLY A 115 4.71 7.86 -3.79
C GLY A 115 5.70 6.70 -3.88
N PRO A 116 6.41 6.55 -5.01
CA PRO A 116 7.27 5.38 -5.28
C PRO A 116 8.31 5.08 -4.19
N ASN A 117 8.82 6.11 -3.53
CA ASN A 117 9.79 5.98 -2.44
C ASN A 117 9.15 6.11 -1.05
N GLY A 118 7.82 6.10 -0.97
CA GLY A 118 7.06 6.23 0.30
C GLY A 118 7.46 5.20 1.34
N TYR A 119 7.79 3.98 0.93
CA TYR A 119 8.18 2.87 1.81
C TYR A 119 9.41 3.16 2.69
N LYS A 120 10.25 4.13 2.33
CA LYS A 120 11.45 4.54 3.07
C LYS A 120 11.39 5.96 3.60
N LYS A 121 10.30 6.70 3.41
CA LYS A 121 10.14 8.06 3.90
C LYS A 121 9.63 8.08 5.34
N LYS A 122 10.32 8.81 6.21
CA LYS A 122 9.87 9.02 7.60
C LYS A 122 8.46 9.65 7.65
N ALA A 123 8.15 10.53 6.70
CA ALA A 123 6.86 11.21 6.62
C ALA A 123 5.65 10.28 6.47
N THR A 124 5.83 9.05 5.99
CA THR A 124 4.73 8.08 5.79
C THR A 124 4.48 7.16 6.99
N LEU A 125 5.29 7.25 8.05
CA LEU A 125 5.15 6.38 9.22
C LEU A 125 3.83 6.60 9.96
N LYS A 126 3.39 7.85 10.13
CA LYS A 126 2.09 8.16 10.77
C LYS A 126 0.91 7.59 9.97
N TYR A 127 1.00 7.65 8.66
CA TYR A 127 -0.02 7.05 7.79
C TYR A 127 -0.08 5.54 7.96
N TRP A 128 1.07 4.87 7.97
CA TRP A 128 1.15 3.43 8.23
C TRP A 128 0.50 3.06 9.57
N GLU A 129 0.75 3.83 10.64
CA GLU A 129 0.13 3.55 11.94
C GLU A 129 -1.41 3.60 11.87
N LYS A 130 -1.97 4.52 11.08
CA LYS A 130 -3.43 4.57 10.85
C LYS A 130 -3.96 3.34 10.11
N VAL A 131 -3.26 2.93 9.05
CA VAL A 131 -3.64 1.75 8.26
C VAL A 131 -3.52 0.48 9.11
N LYS A 132 -2.42 0.34 9.86
CA LYS A 132 -2.19 -0.79 10.75
C LYS A 132 -3.27 -0.91 11.82
N LYS A 133 -3.69 0.20 12.41
CA LYS A 133 -4.78 0.24 13.37
C LYS A 133 -6.10 -0.24 12.75
N GLU A 134 -6.38 0.15 11.52
CA GLU A 134 -7.58 -0.29 10.79
C GLU A 134 -7.53 -1.79 10.47
N LEU A 135 -6.37 -2.33 10.09
CA LEU A 135 -6.17 -3.76 9.85
C LEU A 135 -6.42 -4.63 11.09
N ASN A 136 -6.22 -4.08 12.29
CA ASN A 136 -6.33 -4.79 13.57
C ASN A 136 -7.72 -4.62 14.24
N ARG A 137 -8.71 -4.08 13.54
CA ARG A 137 -10.09 -3.93 14.07
C ARG A 137 -10.91 -5.20 14.04
#